data_e85083784fff5384f6f0a1c76d202a3b
#
_entry.id   e85083784fff5384f6f0a1c76d202a3b
#
_cell.length_a   1.000
_cell.length_b   1.000
_cell.length_c   1.000
_cell.angle_alpha   90.00
_cell.angle_beta   90.00
_cell.angle_gamma   90.00
#
_symmetry.space_group_name_H-M   'P 1'
#
loop_
_entity.id
_entity.type
_entity.pdbx_description
1 polymer ?
#
loop_
_entity_poly.entity_id
_entity_poly.type
_entity_poly.pdbx_seq_one_letter_code
_entity_poly.pdbx_strand_id
1 'polypeptide(L)'
;PALRGESGEIAFDRPPEAVAACRGVLESVAARRVALALDNGLQWALWDLALLADGRVCVPLPGFFSPAQQAHVLDSAGVDTLIVDPVAASASAAVFPGFVPVAPGILRRVPAQVPALPTGTVKITYTSGTTGQPKGVCLSAAAQLAVARSVARIGEAGAVERHLGVLPLATLLENIAGLYAGLLAGACVELLPMRTIGFSGGGGFDPARFLQTLHARRPHSLILLPQMLLALVGAAEQGHAPPAGLRFVAVGGGQVSARLLQRAEALGLPVYEGYGLSECASVVCLNTPAARRVGTVGRPLPHAALRIADDGEVQVRGAHMLGYLGEAPLADQLVAGEWLGT
;
A
#
# COMPACT_ATOMS: atom_id res chain seq x y z
N PRO A 1 -14.12 -12.10 10.66
CA PRO A 1 -14.03 -10.65 10.52
C PRO A 1 -13.51 -10.25 9.15
N ALA A 2 -13.85 -9.02 8.68
CA ALA A 2 -13.27 -8.41 7.49
C ALA A 2 -11.90 -7.80 7.80
N LEU A 3 -11.83 -7.10 8.92
CA LEU A 3 -10.62 -6.46 9.42
C LEU A 3 -10.34 -6.92 10.85
N ARG A 4 -9.06 -7.12 11.16
CA ARG A 4 -8.57 -7.43 12.50
C ARG A 4 -7.36 -6.55 12.81
N GLY A 5 -7.24 -6.11 14.06
CA GLY A 5 -6.12 -5.33 14.56
C GLY A 5 -5.90 -5.53 16.04
N GLU A 6 -4.90 -4.87 16.64
CA GLU A 6 -4.67 -4.95 18.10
C GLU A 6 -5.86 -4.41 18.90
N SER A 7 -6.60 -3.43 18.36
CA SER A 7 -7.74 -2.79 19.03
C SER A 7 -9.07 -3.51 18.84
N GLY A 8 -9.12 -4.63 18.13
CA GLY A 8 -10.35 -5.40 17.92
C GLY A 8 -10.53 -5.93 16.51
N GLU A 9 -11.79 -6.23 16.18
CA GLU A 9 -12.19 -6.79 14.89
C GLU A 9 -13.41 -6.06 14.33
N ILE A 10 -13.53 -6.02 13.01
CA ILE A 10 -14.69 -5.52 12.29
C ILE A 10 -15.24 -6.65 11.43
N ALA A 11 -16.49 -7.03 11.65
CA ALA A 11 -17.17 -8.08 10.90
C ALA A 11 -17.50 -7.62 9.46
N PHE A 12 -17.72 -8.55 8.52
CA PHE A 12 -18.00 -8.24 7.12
C PHE A 12 -19.28 -7.45 6.85
N ASP A 13 -20.23 -7.47 7.77
CA ASP A 13 -21.48 -6.71 7.71
C ASP A 13 -21.36 -5.29 8.29
N ARG A 14 -20.29 -4.99 9.04
CA ARG A 14 -20.10 -3.71 9.75
C ARG A 14 -19.12 -2.69 9.18
N PRO A 15 -18.24 -3.01 8.20
CA PRO A 15 -17.39 -1.98 7.61
C PRO A 15 -18.16 -0.75 7.12
N PRO A 16 -19.37 -0.87 6.51
CA PRO A 16 -20.13 0.28 6.06
C PRO A 16 -20.46 1.27 7.19
N GLU A 17 -20.82 0.78 8.39
CA GLU A 17 -21.14 1.65 9.53
C GLU A 17 -19.91 2.38 10.06
N ALA A 18 -18.80 1.66 10.22
CA ALA A 18 -17.54 2.25 10.70
C ALA A 18 -16.96 3.26 9.70
N VAL A 19 -17.04 2.96 8.40
CA VAL A 19 -16.65 3.87 7.31
C VAL A 19 -17.58 5.09 7.28
N ALA A 20 -18.90 4.90 7.45
CA ALA A 20 -19.88 6.00 7.50
C ALA A 20 -19.61 6.94 8.68
N ALA A 21 -19.23 6.41 9.85
CA ALA A 21 -18.82 7.23 10.99
C ALA A 21 -17.61 8.12 10.66
N CYS A 22 -16.56 7.56 10.03
CA CYS A 22 -15.41 8.34 9.58
C CYS A 22 -15.81 9.41 8.56
N ARG A 23 -16.70 9.09 7.60
CA ARG A 23 -17.22 10.05 6.61
C ARG A 23 -17.96 11.22 7.26
N GLY A 24 -18.82 10.94 8.24
CA GLY A 24 -19.53 11.98 9.00
C GLY A 24 -18.57 12.94 9.71
N VAL A 25 -17.47 12.43 10.26
CA VAL A 25 -16.42 13.27 10.84
C VAL A 25 -15.71 14.13 9.80
N LEU A 26 -15.32 13.54 8.65
CA LEU A 26 -14.67 14.27 7.55
C LEU A 26 -15.57 15.42 7.03
N GLU A 27 -16.87 15.19 6.97
CA GLU A 27 -17.86 16.19 6.57
C GLU A 27 -17.97 17.30 7.62
N SER A 28 -18.09 16.95 8.89
CA SER A 28 -18.22 17.91 10.00
C SER A 28 -17.05 18.90 10.10
N VAL A 29 -15.85 18.46 9.72
CA VAL A 29 -14.65 19.31 9.69
C VAL A 29 -14.36 19.88 8.29
N ALA A 30 -15.23 19.70 7.31
CA ALA A 30 -15.08 20.14 5.91
C ALA A 30 -13.72 19.77 5.29
N ALA A 31 -13.24 18.53 5.57
CA ALA A 31 -11.98 18.02 5.05
C ALA A 31 -12.03 17.85 3.53
N ARG A 32 -10.95 18.19 2.82
CA ARG A 32 -10.85 18.06 1.36
C ARG A 32 -9.66 17.21 0.94
N ARG A 33 -8.45 17.56 1.39
CA ARG A 33 -7.20 16.83 1.14
C ARG A 33 -6.65 16.35 2.47
N VAL A 34 -6.74 15.06 2.68
CA VAL A 34 -6.54 14.44 4.00
C VAL A 34 -5.28 13.61 3.98
N ALA A 35 -4.30 13.95 4.82
CA ALA A 35 -3.16 13.10 5.05
C ALA A 35 -3.44 12.12 6.19
N LEU A 36 -2.99 10.87 6.02
CA LEU A 36 -3.04 9.82 7.02
C LEU A 36 -1.64 9.61 7.63
N ALA A 37 -1.41 10.16 8.81
CA ALA A 37 -0.16 10.01 9.58
C ALA A 37 -0.40 9.02 10.75
N LEU A 38 -0.87 7.85 10.42
CA LEU A 38 -1.18 6.75 11.34
C LEU A 38 -0.27 5.56 11.05
N ASP A 39 0.03 4.77 12.09
CA ASP A 39 0.62 3.44 11.91
C ASP A 39 -0.42 2.45 11.36
N ASN A 40 0.02 1.28 10.89
CA ASN A 40 -0.87 0.22 10.46
C ASN A 40 -1.87 -0.16 11.56
N GLY A 41 -3.12 -0.34 11.18
CA GLY A 41 -4.19 -0.71 12.10
C GLY A 41 -5.57 -0.44 11.52
N LEU A 42 -6.60 -0.76 12.31
CA LEU A 42 -8.00 -0.58 11.92
C LEU A 42 -8.32 0.88 11.57
N GLN A 43 -7.80 1.84 12.35
CA GLN A 43 -8.05 3.26 12.12
C GLN A 43 -7.53 3.71 10.76
N TRP A 44 -6.28 3.34 10.41
CA TRP A 44 -5.73 3.65 9.10
C TRP A 44 -6.64 3.14 7.97
N ALA A 45 -7.04 1.87 8.05
CA ALA A 45 -7.89 1.24 7.02
C ALA A 45 -9.27 1.91 6.91
N LEU A 46 -9.91 2.23 8.03
CA LEU A 46 -11.24 2.87 8.04
C LEU A 46 -11.20 4.28 7.44
N TRP A 47 -10.20 5.08 7.79
CA TRP A 47 -10.04 6.41 7.22
C TRP A 47 -9.76 6.37 5.72
N ASP A 48 -8.88 5.46 5.26
CA ASP A 48 -8.57 5.30 3.83
C ASP A 48 -9.80 4.86 3.02
N LEU A 49 -10.56 3.88 3.53
CA LEU A 49 -11.81 3.43 2.92
C LEU A 49 -12.88 4.52 2.91
N ALA A 50 -12.97 5.33 3.96
CA ALA A 50 -13.90 6.47 4.03
C ALA A 50 -13.57 7.54 2.98
N LEU A 51 -12.28 7.88 2.83
CA LEU A 51 -11.81 8.84 1.83
C LEU A 51 -12.05 8.33 0.40
N LEU A 52 -11.78 7.03 0.15
CA LEU A 52 -12.05 6.41 -1.14
C LEU A 52 -13.56 6.43 -1.48
N ALA A 53 -14.42 6.10 -0.51
CA ALA A 53 -15.88 6.06 -0.68
C ALA A 53 -16.48 7.45 -0.94
N ASP A 54 -15.90 8.51 -0.34
CA ASP A 54 -16.33 9.90 -0.54
C ASP A 54 -15.71 10.55 -1.78
N GLY A 55 -14.75 9.90 -2.44
CA GLY A 55 -13.98 10.51 -3.52
C GLY A 55 -13.10 11.69 -3.06
N ARG A 56 -12.79 11.78 -1.75
CA ARG A 56 -11.88 12.78 -1.20
C ARG A 56 -10.43 12.39 -1.44
N VAL A 57 -9.55 13.38 -1.50
CA VAL A 57 -8.14 13.12 -1.76
C VAL A 57 -7.46 12.61 -0.50
N CYS A 58 -7.04 11.35 -0.53
CA CYS A 58 -6.20 10.70 0.47
C CYS A 58 -4.72 10.93 0.14
N VAL A 59 -3.94 11.36 1.12
CA VAL A 59 -2.48 11.49 1.02
C VAL A 59 -1.86 10.61 2.11
N PRO A 60 -1.55 9.34 1.83
CA PRO A 60 -0.81 8.50 2.78
C PRO A 60 0.52 9.16 3.14
N LEU A 61 0.82 9.28 4.45
CA LEU A 61 2.05 9.87 4.94
C LEU A 61 2.93 8.79 5.57
N PRO A 62 3.94 8.27 4.86
CA PRO A 62 4.78 7.20 5.39
C PRO A 62 5.56 7.64 6.64
N GLY A 63 5.49 6.84 7.70
CA GLY A 63 6.23 7.12 8.94
C GLY A 63 7.75 6.99 8.81
N PHE A 64 8.23 6.39 7.72
CA PHE A 64 9.66 6.30 7.41
C PHE A 64 10.21 7.50 6.63
N PHE A 65 9.35 8.44 6.21
CA PHE A 65 9.81 9.71 5.62
C PHE A 65 10.43 10.60 6.68
N SER A 66 11.50 11.29 6.31
CA SER A 66 12.11 12.31 7.17
C SER A 66 11.12 13.47 7.43
N PRO A 67 11.30 14.25 8.51
CA PRO A 67 10.45 15.42 8.76
C PRO A 67 10.38 16.39 7.57
N ALA A 68 11.49 16.60 6.86
CA ALA A 68 11.54 17.45 5.67
C ALA A 68 10.71 16.87 4.50
N GLN A 69 10.77 15.56 4.29
CA GLN A 69 9.93 14.89 3.30
C GLN A 69 8.45 14.92 3.66
N GLN A 70 8.12 14.73 4.93
CA GLN A 70 6.73 14.84 5.41
C GLN A 70 6.18 16.26 5.22
N ALA A 71 6.95 17.29 5.57
CA ALA A 71 6.56 18.67 5.34
C ALA A 71 6.35 18.94 3.84
N HIS A 72 7.28 18.49 2.98
CA HIS A 72 7.15 18.60 1.52
C HIS A 72 5.87 17.95 1.00
N VAL A 73 5.53 16.73 1.45
CA VAL A 73 4.30 16.03 1.07
C VAL A 73 3.06 16.85 1.45
N LEU A 74 2.99 17.32 2.69
CA LEU A 74 1.87 18.07 3.19
C LEU A 74 1.67 19.40 2.43
N ASP A 75 2.75 20.11 2.15
CA ASP A 75 2.72 21.41 1.49
C ASP A 75 2.45 21.28 -0.01
N SER A 76 3.19 20.42 -0.70
CA SER A 76 3.03 20.23 -2.15
C SER A 76 1.66 19.65 -2.52
N ALA A 77 1.08 18.76 -1.69
CA ALA A 77 -0.27 18.26 -1.92
C ALA A 77 -1.37 19.26 -1.51
N GLY A 78 -1.05 20.36 -0.82
CA GLY A 78 -2.03 21.29 -0.30
C GLY A 78 -2.97 20.63 0.72
N VAL A 79 -2.40 19.82 1.63
CA VAL A 79 -3.17 19.11 2.66
C VAL A 79 -3.79 20.09 3.64
N ASP A 80 -5.11 20.00 3.80
CA ASP A 80 -5.87 20.83 4.76
C ASP A 80 -6.20 20.11 6.08
N THR A 81 -6.18 18.77 6.06
CA THR A 81 -6.56 17.93 7.21
C THR A 81 -5.53 16.83 7.41
N LEU A 82 -5.09 16.64 8.65
CA LEU A 82 -4.16 15.59 9.04
C LEU A 82 -4.83 14.69 10.07
N ILE A 83 -4.85 13.39 9.80
CA ILE A 83 -5.35 12.36 10.73
C ILE A 83 -4.16 11.70 11.40
N VAL A 84 -4.15 11.72 12.72
CA VAL A 84 -3.10 11.18 13.59
C VAL A 84 -3.71 10.30 14.67
N ASP A 85 -2.87 9.58 15.40
CA ASP A 85 -3.33 8.90 16.62
C ASP A 85 -3.90 9.93 17.61
N PRO A 86 -5.14 9.74 18.11
CA PRO A 86 -5.75 10.67 19.05
C PRO A 86 -4.91 10.93 20.29
N VAL A 87 -4.19 9.93 20.80
CA VAL A 87 -3.30 10.07 21.97
C VAL A 87 -2.09 10.92 21.64
N ALA A 88 -1.61 10.89 20.40
CA ALA A 88 -0.46 11.66 19.96
C ALA A 88 -0.83 13.04 19.35
N ALA A 89 -2.11 13.43 19.31
CA ALA A 89 -2.56 14.61 18.58
C ALA A 89 -1.85 15.91 18.98
N SER A 90 -1.65 16.14 20.29
CA SER A 90 -0.94 17.33 20.78
C SER A 90 0.54 17.34 20.41
N ALA A 91 1.21 16.19 20.51
CA ALA A 91 2.60 16.04 20.07
C ALA A 91 2.72 16.20 18.55
N SER A 92 1.77 15.66 17.80
CA SER A 92 1.72 15.80 16.34
C SER A 92 1.54 17.25 15.88
N ALA A 93 0.73 18.06 16.57
CA ALA A 93 0.58 19.46 16.28
C ALA A 93 1.90 20.25 16.44
N ALA A 94 2.76 19.85 17.39
CA ALA A 94 4.09 20.42 17.55
C ALA A 94 5.06 20.02 16.42
N VAL A 95 4.88 18.81 15.85
CA VAL A 95 5.71 18.28 14.76
C VAL A 95 5.29 18.83 13.39
N PHE A 96 3.99 19.10 13.20
CA PHE A 96 3.43 19.59 11.94
C PHE A 96 2.98 21.06 12.06
N PRO A 97 3.86 22.02 11.77
CA PRO A 97 3.56 23.45 11.92
C PRO A 97 2.32 23.89 11.12
N GLY A 98 1.54 24.78 11.72
CA GLY A 98 0.32 25.32 11.12
C GLY A 98 -0.92 24.45 11.29
N PHE A 99 -0.79 23.19 11.69
CA PHE A 99 -1.94 22.35 12.01
C PHE A 99 -2.41 22.58 13.45
N VAL A 100 -3.72 22.73 13.63
CA VAL A 100 -4.36 22.91 14.93
C VAL A 100 -5.38 21.78 15.16
N PRO A 101 -5.48 21.21 16.37
CA PRO A 101 -6.48 20.21 16.70
C PRO A 101 -7.90 20.78 16.57
N VAL A 102 -8.79 20.04 15.91
CA VAL A 102 -10.22 20.40 15.76
C VAL A 102 -11.15 19.30 16.28
N ALA A 103 -10.67 18.06 16.34
CA ALA A 103 -11.36 16.91 16.92
C ALA A 103 -10.31 15.88 17.38
N PRO A 104 -10.69 14.84 18.17
CA PRO A 104 -9.76 13.80 18.57
C PRO A 104 -9.08 13.14 17.36
N GLY A 105 -7.74 13.24 17.31
CA GLY A 105 -6.94 12.68 16.19
C GLY A 105 -7.06 13.45 14.88
N ILE A 106 -7.69 14.61 14.83
CA ILE A 106 -7.87 15.41 13.62
C ILE A 106 -7.31 16.80 13.82
N LEU A 107 -6.35 17.15 12.97
CA LEU A 107 -5.76 18.48 12.93
C LEU A 107 -6.07 19.13 11.58
N ARG A 108 -6.25 20.45 11.61
CA ARG A 108 -6.54 21.22 10.40
C ARG A 108 -5.62 22.42 10.24
N ARG A 109 -5.42 22.80 8.98
CA ARG A 109 -4.76 24.05 8.61
C ARG A 109 -5.41 24.66 7.37
N VAL A 110 -5.10 25.91 7.11
CA VAL A 110 -5.30 26.53 5.79
C VAL A 110 -3.98 26.38 5.04
N PRO A 111 -3.91 25.57 3.97
CA PRO A 111 -2.68 25.39 3.21
C PRO A 111 -2.31 26.70 2.49
N ALA A 112 -1.01 27.01 2.41
CA ALA A 112 -0.54 28.21 1.72
C ALA A 112 -0.80 28.16 0.20
N GLN A 113 -0.77 26.94 -0.37
CA GLN A 113 -1.08 26.69 -1.77
C GLN A 113 -1.93 25.41 -1.90
N VAL A 114 -2.84 25.42 -2.85
CA VAL A 114 -3.68 24.27 -3.21
C VAL A 114 -3.49 24.02 -4.70
N PRO A 115 -2.54 23.15 -5.10
CA PRO A 115 -2.28 22.90 -6.51
C PRO A 115 -3.49 22.28 -7.20
N ALA A 116 -3.66 22.55 -8.49
CA ALA A 116 -4.65 21.84 -9.29
C ALA A 116 -4.30 20.35 -9.36
N LEU A 117 -5.31 19.51 -9.34
CA LEU A 117 -5.16 18.06 -9.50
C LEU A 117 -5.76 17.60 -10.81
N PRO A 118 -5.20 16.58 -11.44
CA PRO A 118 -5.88 15.86 -12.50
C PRO A 118 -7.29 15.44 -12.06
N THR A 119 -8.28 15.65 -12.92
CA THR A 119 -9.69 15.33 -12.63
C THR A 119 -9.85 13.86 -12.25
N GLY A 120 -10.57 13.58 -11.16
CA GLY A 120 -10.78 12.22 -10.65
C GLY A 120 -9.70 11.71 -9.69
N THR A 121 -8.74 12.57 -9.29
CA THR A 121 -7.75 12.21 -8.26
C THR A 121 -8.43 11.99 -6.91
N VAL A 122 -8.25 10.79 -6.35
CA VAL A 122 -8.71 10.44 -4.99
C VAL A 122 -7.57 9.98 -4.09
N LYS A 123 -6.37 9.77 -4.63
CA LYS A 123 -5.18 9.46 -3.85
C LYS A 123 -3.96 10.12 -4.47
N ILE A 124 -3.10 10.69 -3.63
CA ILE A 124 -1.77 11.14 -4.02
C ILE A 124 -0.77 10.33 -3.21
N THR A 125 -0.05 9.43 -3.87
CA THR A 125 1.03 8.66 -3.24
C THR A 125 2.37 9.23 -3.64
N TYR A 126 3.30 9.29 -2.68
CA TYR A 126 4.61 9.85 -2.93
C TYR A 126 5.67 8.76 -3.07
N THR A 127 6.46 8.87 -4.13
CA THR A 127 7.60 7.99 -4.40
C THR A 127 8.90 8.69 -4.04
N SER A 128 9.91 7.92 -3.67
CA SER A 128 11.21 8.47 -3.23
C SER A 128 12.01 9.19 -4.32
N GLY A 129 11.52 9.26 -5.56
CA GLY A 129 12.13 9.97 -6.70
C GLY A 129 13.66 9.89 -6.80
N THR A 130 14.21 9.83 -7.99
CA THR A 130 15.68 9.83 -8.23
C THR A 130 16.34 11.18 -7.88
N THR A 131 15.55 12.24 -7.71
CA THR A 131 16.00 13.62 -7.45
C THR A 131 16.09 13.99 -5.96
N GLY A 132 15.83 13.04 -5.05
CA GLY A 132 15.90 13.24 -3.60
C GLY A 132 14.63 13.83 -2.95
N GLN A 133 13.75 14.47 -3.71
CA GLN A 133 12.42 14.88 -3.22
C GLN A 133 11.32 13.95 -3.73
N PRO A 134 10.40 13.50 -2.84
CA PRO A 134 9.29 12.65 -3.25
C PRO A 134 8.39 13.34 -4.28
N LYS A 135 8.01 12.61 -5.36
CA LYS A 135 7.03 13.05 -6.35
C LYS A 135 5.64 12.49 -6.04
N GLY A 136 4.62 13.32 -6.16
CA GLY A 136 3.23 12.93 -5.92
C GLY A 136 2.59 12.31 -7.17
N VAL A 137 2.26 11.03 -7.11
CA VAL A 137 1.53 10.28 -8.15
C VAL A 137 0.04 10.37 -7.88
N CYS A 138 -0.73 10.94 -8.79
CA CYS A 138 -2.17 11.14 -8.67
C CYS A 138 -2.93 9.92 -9.21
N LEU A 139 -3.77 9.30 -8.39
CA LEU A 139 -4.49 8.07 -8.74
C LEU A 139 -6.01 8.24 -8.65
N SER A 140 -6.73 7.63 -9.60
CA SER A 140 -8.18 7.49 -9.56
C SER A 140 -8.61 6.30 -8.71
N ALA A 141 -9.86 6.30 -8.24
CA ALA A 141 -10.48 5.12 -7.62
C ALA A 141 -10.55 3.94 -8.60
N ALA A 142 -10.86 4.21 -9.86
CA ALA A 142 -10.97 3.19 -10.89
C ALA A 142 -9.67 2.41 -11.10
N ALA A 143 -8.53 3.10 -11.19
CA ALA A 143 -7.22 2.46 -11.34
C ALA A 143 -6.89 1.59 -10.11
N GLN A 144 -7.04 2.12 -8.90
CA GLN A 144 -6.80 1.39 -7.65
C GLN A 144 -7.66 0.12 -7.54
N LEU A 145 -8.96 0.24 -7.81
CA LEU A 145 -9.89 -0.89 -7.73
C LEU A 145 -9.71 -1.91 -8.86
N ALA A 146 -9.26 -1.49 -10.04
CA ALA A 146 -8.93 -2.42 -11.14
C ALA A 146 -7.76 -3.34 -10.77
N VAL A 147 -6.70 -2.77 -10.18
CA VAL A 147 -5.56 -3.54 -9.64
C VAL A 147 -6.03 -4.46 -8.51
N ALA A 148 -6.75 -3.92 -7.52
CA ALA A 148 -7.22 -4.70 -6.38
C ALA A 148 -8.09 -5.90 -6.80
N ARG A 149 -9.03 -5.71 -7.74
CA ARG A 149 -9.86 -6.81 -8.28
C ARG A 149 -9.03 -7.88 -9.00
N SER A 150 -7.99 -7.49 -9.73
CA SER A 150 -7.13 -8.44 -10.42
C SER A 150 -6.33 -9.30 -9.43
N VAL A 151 -5.83 -8.70 -8.36
CA VAL A 151 -5.12 -9.41 -7.29
C VAL A 151 -6.08 -10.27 -6.45
N ALA A 152 -7.29 -9.76 -6.15
CA ALA A 152 -8.32 -10.50 -5.40
C ALA A 152 -8.66 -11.85 -6.03
N ARG A 153 -8.80 -11.91 -7.37
CA ARG A 153 -9.05 -13.17 -8.11
C ARG A 153 -7.96 -14.23 -7.90
N ILE A 154 -6.71 -13.80 -7.70
CA ILE A 154 -5.60 -14.71 -7.39
C ILE A 154 -5.75 -15.23 -5.95
N GLY A 155 -6.11 -14.35 -5.01
CA GLY A 155 -6.40 -14.73 -3.62
C GLY A 155 -7.56 -15.70 -3.51
N GLU A 156 -8.66 -15.46 -4.24
CA GLU A 156 -9.83 -16.36 -4.33
C GLU A 156 -9.42 -17.73 -4.86
N ALA A 157 -8.68 -17.79 -5.97
CA ALA A 157 -8.20 -19.04 -6.57
C ALA A 157 -7.26 -19.81 -5.63
N GLY A 158 -6.49 -19.11 -4.78
CA GLY A 158 -5.62 -19.68 -3.75
C GLY A 158 -6.32 -19.99 -2.43
N ALA A 159 -7.66 -19.80 -2.33
CA ALA A 159 -8.45 -19.94 -1.11
C ALA A 159 -7.85 -19.17 0.09
N VAL A 160 -7.40 -17.94 -0.14
CA VAL A 160 -6.84 -17.08 0.89
C VAL A 160 -7.97 -16.53 1.76
N GLU A 161 -8.00 -16.96 3.00
CA GLU A 161 -9.02 -16.51 3.99
C GLU A 161 -8.44 -15.50 5.00
N ARG A 162 -7.11 -15.44 5.13
CA ARG A 162 -6.40 -14.54 6.06
C ARG A 162 -5.20 -13.92 5.38
N HIS A 163 -5.20 -12.62 5.25
CA HIS A 163 -4.07 -11.82 4.82
C HIS A 163 -3.49 -11.07 6.01
N LEU A 164 -2.18 -11.16 6.24
CA LEU A 164 -1.49 -10.34 7.24
C LEU A 164 -0.73 -9.21 6.53
N GLY A 165 -1.13 -7.97 6.80
CA GLY A 165 -0.41 -6.80 6.33
C GLY A 165 0.90 -6.63 7.08
N VAL A 166 2.02 -6.85 6.38
CA VAL A 166 3.37 -6.76 6.96
C VAL A 166 4.19 -5.60 6.41
N LEU A 167 3.66 -4.87 5.44
CA LEU A 167 4.24 -3.63 4.93
C LEU A 167 3.42 -2.42 5.40
N PRO A 168 3.99 -1.21 5.36
CA PRO A 168 3.23 0.00 5.71
C PRO A 168 2.04 0.19 4.76
N LEU A 169 0.84 0.40 5.32
CA LEU A 169 -0.37 0.75 4.54
C LEU A 169 -0.24 2.07 3.79
N ALA A 170 0.68 2.93 4.22
CA ALA A 170 1.02 4.15 3.50
C ALA A 170 1.72 3.90 2.15
N THR A 171 2.11 2.64 1.86
CA THR A 171 2.64 2.23 0.55
C THR A 171 1.54 1.55 -0.27
N LEU A 172 1.48 1.85 -1.59
CA LEU A 172 0.45 1.30 -2.47
C LEU A 172 0.45 -0.24 -2.51
N LEU A 173 1.61 -0.86 -2.35
CA LEU A 173 1.72 -2.31 -2.45
C LEU A 173 0.86 -3.01 -1.39
N GLU A 174 0.97 -2.62 -0.12
CA GLU A 174 0.14 -3.18 0.95
C GLU A 174 -1.29 -2.62 0.91
N ASN A 175 -1.45 -1.33 0.62
CA ASN A 175 -2.76 -0.71 0.60
C ASN A 175 -3.69 -1.33 -0.47
N ILE A 176 -3.21 -1.49 -1.70
CA ILE A 176 -4.04 -1.97 -2.82
C ILE A 176 -4.02 -3.49 -2.92
N ALA A 177 -2.83 -4.11 -2.91
CA ALA A 177 -2.71 -5.55 -3.11
C ALA A 177 -2.92 -6.37 -1.83
N GLY A 178 -2.72 -5.77 -0.65
CA GLY A 178 -3.02 -6.39 0.65
C GLY A 178 -4.43 -6.05 1.13
N LEU A 179 -4.68 -4.77 1.49
CA LEU A 179 -5.94 -4.36 2.11
C LEU A 179 -7.12 -4.45 1.15
N TYR A 180 -7.09 -3.74 0.01
CA TYR A 180 -8.26 -3.72 -0.88
C TYR A 180 -8.50 -5.07 -1.53
N ALA A 181 -7.45 -5.72 -2.04
CA ALA A 181 -7.60 -7.03 -2.67
C ALA A 181 -8.04 -8.10 -1.66
N GLY A 182 -7.51 -8.09 -0.45
CA GLY A 182 -7.93 -9.00 0.62
C GLY A 182 -9.41 -8.86 0.96
N LEU A 183 -9.91 -7.62 1.13
CA LEU A 183 -11.32 -7.35 1.37
C LEU A 183 -12.21 -7.78 0.20
N LEU A 184 -11.80 -7.51 -1.04
CA LEU A 184 -12.54 -7.92 -2.25
C LEU A 184 -12.57 -9.44 -2.42
N ALA A 185 -11.53 -10.16 -2.01
CA ALA A 185 -11.48 -11.62 -2.01
C ALA A 185 -12.26 -12.27 -0.85
N GLY A 186 -12.87 -11.47 0.05
CA GLY A 186 -13.56 -11.99 1.23
C GLY A 186 -12.62 -12.51 2.32
N ALA A 187 -11.34 -12.18 2.27
CA ALA A 187 -10.37 -12.56 3.29
C ALA A 187 -10.42 -11.63 4.51
N CYS A 188 -10.15 -12.17 5.69
CA CYS A 188 -9.85 -11.37 6.86
C CYS A 188 -8.48 -10.70 6.67
N VAL A 189 -8.44 -9.37 6.64
CA VAL A 189 -7.19 -8.61 6.59
C VAL A 189 -6.78 -8.23 8.01
N GLU A 190 -5.66 -8.75 8.46
CA GLU A 190 -5.09 -8.46 9.77
C GLU A 190 -4.03 -7.37 9.66
N LEU A 191 -4.20 -6.30 10.42
CA LEU A 191 -3.39 -5.09 10.40
C LEU A 191 -2.81 -4.84 11.79
N LEU A 192 -1.53 -5.04 11.93
CA LEU A 192 -0.79 -4.85 13.18
C LEU A 192 0.13 -3.64 13.07
N PRO A 193 0.39 -2.90 14.16
CA PRO A 193 1.40 -1.85 14.16
C PRO A 193 2.74 -2.36 13.65
N MET A 194 3.46 -1.53 12.91
CA MET A 194 4.72 -1.93 12.27
C MET A 194 5.77 -2.42 13.27
N ARG A 195 5.75 -1.88 14.52
CA ARG A 195 6.62 -2.39 15.60
C ARG A 195 6.33 -3.85 15.96
N THR A 196 5.08 -4.31 15.86
CA THR A 196 4.67 -5.69 16.13
C THR A 196 5.15 -6.63 15.02
N ILE A 197 5.22 -6.13 13.79
CA ILE A 197 5.79 -6.85 12.65
C ILE A 197 7.33 -6.96 12.74
N GLY A 198 7.98 -6.10 13.52
CA GLY A 198 9.44 -6.06 13.66
C GLY A 198 10.11 -4.85 13.03
N PHE A 199 9.34 -3.85 12.58
CA PHE A 199 9.92 -2.60 12.12
C PHE A 199 10.08 -1.62 13.28
N SER A 200 11.27 -1.00 13.36
CA SER A 200 11.56 0.12 14.26
C SER A 200 11.73 1.41 13.47
N GLY A 201 11.45 2.55 14.10
CA GLY A 201 11.68 3.86 13.49
C GLY A 201 13.06 3.96 12.87
N GLY A 202 13.18 4.62 11.70
CA GLY A 202 14.45 4.79 10.99
C GLY A 202 14.87 3.61 10.09
N GLY A 203 13.97 2.66 9.80
CA GLY A 203 14.20 1.60 8.83
C GLY A 203 14.82 0.31 9.40
N GLY A 204 14.93 0.19 10.71
CA GLY A 204 15.38 -1.05 11.36
C GLY A 204 14.34 -2.16 11.18
N PHE A 205 14.81 -3.38 10.92
CA PHE A 205 13.97 -4.57 10.81
C PHE A 205 14.52 -5.69 11.73
N ASP A 206 13.64 -6.24 12.56
CA ASP A 206 13.91 -7.37 13.46
C ASP A 206 13.33 -8.66 12.88
N PRO A 207 14.18 -9.52 12.26
CA PRO A 207 13.73 -10.78 11.66
C PRO A 207 13.12 -11.74 12.67
N ALA A 208 13.61 -11.77 13.91
CA ALA A 208 13.12 -12.69 14.92
C ALA A 208 11.69 -12.36 15.33
N ARG A 209 11.40 -11.07 15.56
CA ARG A 209 10.05 -10.58 15.84
C ARG A 209 9.09 -10.81 14.68
N PHE A 210 9.55 -10.57 13.46
CA PHE A 210 8.78 -10.85 12.24
C PHE A 210 8.36 -12.34 12.19
N LEU A 211 9.31 -13.26 12.31
CA LEU A 211 9.04 -14.70 12.30
C LEU A 211 8.09 -15.12 13.43
N GLN A 212 8.33 -14.63 14.65
CA GLN A 212 7.43 -14.87 15.78
C GLN A 212 6.00 -14.42 15.48
N THR A 213 5.83 -13.25 14.86
CA THR A 213 4.51 -12.74 14.47
C THR A 213 3.85 -13.63 13.42
N LEU A 214 4.59 -14.09 12.40
CA LEU A 214 4.07 -15.00 11.39
C LEU A 214 3.59 -16.33 12.01
N HIS A 215 4.36 -16.90 12.92
CA HIS A 215 3.98 -18.14 13.61
C HIS A 215 2.74 -17.97 14.50
N ALA A 216 2.63 -16.83 15.18
CA ALA A 216 1.48 -16.54 16.04
C ALA A 216 0.19 -16.30 15.24
N ARG A 217 0.27 -15.61 14.09
CA ARG A 217 -0.90 -15.19 13.30
C ARG A 217 -1.30 -16.21 12.25
N ARG A 218 -0.40 -17.07 11.80
CA ARG A 218 -0.65 -18.14 10.80
C ARG A 218 -1.39 -17.61 9.57
N PRO A 219 -0.85 -16.61 8.85
CA PRO A 219 -1.51 -16.05 7.67
C PRO A 219 -1.56 -17.06 6.54
N HIS A 220 -2.55 -16.90 5.64
CA HIS A 220 -2.58 -17.61 4.36
C HIS A 220 -1.81 -16.85 3.29
N SER A 221 -1.77 -15.53 3.36
CA SER A 221 -1.04 -14.70 2.41
C SER A 221 -0.28 -13.55 3.07
N LEU A 222 0.80 -13.17 2.40
CA LEU A 222 1.72 -12.09 2.76
C LEU A 222 2.18 -11.37 1.51
N ILE A 223 2.59 -10.11 1.66
CA ILE A 223 3.37 -9.37 0.67
C ILE A 223 4.70 -9.02 1.31
N LEU A 224 5.81 -9.48 0.76
CA LEU A 224 7.14 -9.31 1.32
C LEU A 224 8.03 -8.43 0.45
N LEU A 225 8.92 -7.69 1.10
CA LEU A 225 10.12 -7.15 0.45
C LEU A 225 11.19 -8.24 0.37
N PRO A 226 12.18 -8.12 -0.54
CA PRO A 226 13.23 -9.14 -0.69
C PRO A 226 13.98 -9.47 0.60
N GLN A 227 14.27 -8.48 1.46
CA GLN A 227 14.93 -8.70 2.75
C GLN A 227 14.06 -9.51 3.75
N MET A 228 12.74 -9.34 3.71
CA MET A 228 11.83 -10.13 4.55
C MET A 228 11.75 -11.58 4.08
N LEU A 229 11.74 -11.79 2.76
CA LEU A 229 11.82 -13.13 2.18
C LEU A 229 13.15 -13.80 2.55
N LEU A 230 14.25 -13.06 2.51
CA LEU A 230 15.56 -13.59 2.93
C LEU A 230 15.54 -14.05 4.39
N ALA A 231 14.91 -13.30 5.28
CA ALA A 231 14.76 -13.69 6.69
C ALA A 231 13.94 -14.99 6.85
N LEU A 232 12.82 -15.10 6.13
CA LEU A 232 11.95 -16.29 6.15
C LEU A 232 12.68 -17.54 5.62
N VAL A 233 13.36 -17.41 4.47
CA VAL A 233 14.14 -18.50 3.86
C VAL A 233 15.31 -18.90 4.76
N GLY A 234 16.06 -17.92 5.28
CA GLY A 234 17.19 -18.18 6.18
C GLY A 234 16.80 -18.94 7.46
N ALA A 235 15.66 -18.58 8.05
CA ALA A 235 15.13 -19.30 9.21
C ALA A 235 14.73 -20.74 8.87
N ALA A 236 14.06 -20.95 7.72
CA ALA A 236 13.67 -22.28 7.28
C ALA A 236 14.88 -23.18 6.99
N GLU A 237 15.96 -22.65 6.42
CA GLU A 237 17.23 -23.37 6.20
C GLU A 237 17.94 -23.75 7.50
N GLN A 238 17.72 -22.99 8.57
CA GLN A 238 18.22 -23.29 9.91
C GLN A 238 17.35 -24.32 10.67
N GLY A 239 16.33 -24.86 10.01
CA GLY A 239 15.45 -25.89 10.58
C GLY A 239 14.22 -25.33 11.31
N HIS A 240 13.96 -24.02 11.27
CA HIS A 240 12.70 -23.45 11.76
C HIS A 240 11.60 -23.72 10.75
N ALA A 241 10.57 -24.46 11.16
CA ALA A 241 9.44 -24.73 10.25
C ALA A 241 8.82 -23.42 9.75
N PRO A 242 8.47 -23.31 8.45
CA PRO A 242 7.72 -22.16 7.96
C PRO A 242 6.37 -22.02 8.69
N PRO A 243 5.80 -20.79 8.78
CA PRO A 243 4.49 -20.60 9.38
C PRO A 243 3.43 -21.49 8.71
N ALA A 244 2.68 -22.23 9.52
CA ALA A 244 1.66 -23.13 8.99
C ALA A 244 0.54 -22.35 8.29
N GLY A 245 0.07 -22.87 7.16
CA GLY A 245 -1.07 -22.31 6.42
C GLY A 245 -0.74 -21.31 5.34
N LEU A 246 0.54 -20.98 5.10
CA LEU A 246 0.93 -20.14 3.96
C LEU A 246 0.48 -20.77 2.64
N ARG A 247 -0.26 -20.01 1.83
CA ARG A 247 -0.80 -20.42 0.52
C ARG A 247 -0.29 -19.51 -0.59
N PHE A 248 -0.04 -18.23 -0.27
CA PHE A 248 0.39 -17.24 -1.23
C PHE A 248 1.30 -16.19 -0.58
N VAL A 249 2.56 -16.14 -0.99
CA VAL A 249 3.54 -15.16 -0.54
C VAL A 249 4.00 -14.36 -1.77
N ALA A 250 3.43 -13.17 -1.97
CA ALA A 250 3.92 -12.26 -3.00
C ALA A 250 5.26 -11.65 -2.56
N VAL A 251 6.19 -11.44 -3.49
CA VAL A 251 7.41 -10.70 -3.24
C VAL A 251 7.62 -9.67 -4.34
N GLY A 252 7.93 -8.43 -3.95
CA GLY A 252 8.10 -7.31 -4.88
C GLY A 252 8.63 -6.06 -4.18
N GLY A 253 8.46 -4.90 -4.82
CA GLY A 253 8.98 -3.62 -4.31
C GLY A 253 10.50 -3.47 -4.42
N GLY A 254 11.18 -4.43 -5.04
CA GLY A 254 12.61 -4.43 -5.31
C GLY A 254 13.01 -5.68 -6.07
N GLN A 255 14.22 -5.70 -6.63
CA GLN A 255 14.73 -6.85 -7.37
C GLN A 255 14.94 -8.05 -6.45
N VAL A 256 14.40 -9.19 -6.82
CA VAL A 256 14.58 -10.48 -6.11
C VAL A 256 15.60 -11.33 -6.88
N SER A 257 16.62 -11.85 -6.20
CA SER A 257 17.55 -12.75 -6.87
C SER A 257 16.90 -14.10 -7.18
N ALA A 258 17.12 -14.63 -8.39
CA ALA A 258 16.63 -15.95 -8.78
C ALA A 258 17.08 -17.03 -7.80
N ARG A 259 18.31 -16.91 -7.25
CA ARG A 259 18.83 -17.83 -6.23
C ARG A 259 17.98 -17.83 -4.95
N LEU A 260 17.49 -16.67 -4.49
CA LEU A 260 16.62 -16.60 -3.31
C LEU A 260 15.28 -17.29 -3.59
N LEU A 261 14.70 -17.07 -4.77
CA LEU A 261 13.46 -17.72 -5.18
C LEU A 261 13.61 -19.23 -5.30
N GLN A 262 14.73 -19.73 -5.84
CA GLN A 262 15.04 -21.17 -5.93
C GLN A 262 15.19 -21.80 -4.53
N ARG A 263 15.84 -21.10 -3.58
CA ARG A 263 15.94 -21.54 -2.18
C ARG A 263 14.56 -21.63 -1.54
N ALA A 264 13.71 -20.61 -1.72
CA ALA A 264 12.33 -20.62 -1.25
C ALA A 264 11.53 -21.79 -1.83
N GLU A 265 11.70 -22.08 -3.12
CA GLU A 265 11.06 -23.19 -3.81
C GLU A 265 11.51 -24.55 -3.27
N ALA A 266 12.81 -24.74 -3.07
CA ALA A 266 13.38 -25.97 -2.48
C ALA A 266 12.85 -26.24 -1.05
N LEU A 267 12.44 -25.21 -0.32
CA LEU A 267 11.81 -25.28 0.99
C LEU A 267 10.27 -25.45 0.93
N GLY A 268 9.68 -25.54 -0.27
CA GLY A 268 8.23 -25.66 -0.45
C GLY A 268 7.46 -24.37 -0.11
N LEU A 269 8.11 -23.21 -0.04
CA LEU A 269 7.45 -21.94 0.22
C LEU A 269 6.68 -21.47 -1.03
N PRO A 270 5.39 -21.08 -0.91
CA PRO A 270 4.56 -20.65 -2.02
C PRO A 270 4.84 -19.18 -2.40
N VAL A 271 6.08 -18.89 -2.86
CA VAL A 271 6.56 -17.53 -3.16
C VAL A 271 6.37 -17.22 -4.64
N TYR A 272 5.83 -16.02 -4.90
CA TYR A 272 5.49 -15.52 -6.23
C TYR A 272 6.03 -14.10 -6.41
N GLU A 273 7.00 -13.94 -7.33
CA GLU A 273 7.56 -12.63 -7.65
C GLU A 273 6.59 -11.83 -8.52
N GLY A 274 6.48 -10.53 -8.23
CA GLY A 274 5.69 -9.58 -9.00
C GLY A 274 6.46 -8.30 -9.32
N TYR A 275 5.92 -7.55 -10.30
CA TYR A 275 6.40 -6.25 -10.73
C TYR A 275 5.28 -5.24 -10.70
N GLY A 276 5.62 -4.02 -10.32
CA GLY A 276 4.70 -2.91 -10.33
C GLY A 276 5.38 -1.61 -9.94
N LEU A 277 4.65 -0.53 -10.12
CA LEU A 277 5.10 0.83 -9.84
C LEU A 277 3.91 1.69 -9.41
N SER A 278 4.19 2.79 -8.73
CA SER A 278 3.15 3.69 -8.23
C SER A 278 2.34 4.30 -9.36
N GLU A 279 2.97 4.58 -10.49
CA GLU A 279 2.37 5.14 -11.70
C GLU A 279 1.34 4.20 -12.35
N CYS A 280 1.41 2.89 -12.06
CA CYS A 280 0.44 1.89 -12.47
C CYS A 280 -0.44 1.41 -11.31
N ALA A 281 -0.62 2.23 -10.29
CA ALA A 281 -1.42 1.95 -9.10
C ALA A 281 -1.02 0.64 -8.38
N SER A 282 0.23 0.25 -8.35
CA SER A 282 0.87 -0.86 -7.67
C SER A 282 1.26 -2.02 -8.60
N VAL A 283 0.57 -3.16 -8.58
CA VAL A 283 0.98 -4.41 -9.24
C VAL A 283 0.57 -4.43 -10.70
N VAL A 284 1.51 -4.72 -11.61
CA VAL A 284 1.28 -4.88 -13.06
C VAL A 284 1.38 -6.34 -13.47
N CYS A 285 2.46 -7.02 -13.05
CA CYS A 285 2.72 -8.42 -13.35
C CYS A 285 2.86 -9.22 -12.06
N LEU A 286 2.47 -10.49 -12.10
CA LEU A 286 2.60 -11.38 -10.95
C LEU A 286 2.71 -12.83 -11.40
N ASN A 287 3.66 -13.57 -10.84
CA ASN A 287 3.64 -15.02 -10.88
C ASN A 287 2.47 -15.55 -10.05
N THR A 288 1.87 -16.64 -10.47
CA THR A 288 0.72 -17.27 -9.78
C THR A 288 0.94 -18.77 -9.67
N PRO A 289 0.19 -19.48 -8.81
CA PRO A 289 0.27 -20.95 -8.76
C PRO A 289 0.07 -21.62 -10.12
N ALA A 290 -0.81 -21.08 -10.96
CA ALA A 290 -1.12 -21.63 -12.29
C ALA A 290 -0.09 -21.24 -13.38
N ALA A 291 0.71 -20.19 -13.14
CA ALA A 291 1.66 -19.66 -14.13
C ALA A 291 2.88 -19.06 -13.43
N ARG A 292 3.77 -19.93 -12.94
CA ARG A 292 5.00 -19.55 -12.24
C ARG A 292 6.23 -19.85 -13.08
N ARG A 293 7.14 -18.88 -13.15
CA ARG A 293 8.47 -19.05 -13.72
C ARG A 293 9.49 -18.26 -12.91
N VAL A 294 10.36 -18.96 -12.20
CA VAL A 294 11.44 -18.36 -11.40
C VAL A 294 12.35 -17.52 -12.28
N GLY A 295 12.75 -16.35 -11.78
CA GLY A 295 13.57 -15.38 -12.53
C GLY A 295 12.77 -14.54 -13.52
N THR A 296 11.44 -14.54 -13.40
CA THR A 296 10.55 -13.60 -14.11
C THR A 296 9.54 -12.99 -13.14
N VAL A 297 9.04 -11.82 -13.46
CA VAL A 297 7.99 -11.13 -12.70
C VAL A 297 6.57 -11.66 -12.97
N GLY A 298 6.44 -12.75 -13.72
CA GLY A 298 5.16 -13.33 -14.08
C GLY A 298 4.50 -12.67 -15.29
N ARG A 299 3.20 -12.88 -15.43
CA ARG A 299 2.38 -12.35 -16.54
C ARG A 299 1.69 -11.06 -16.14
N PRO A 300 1.38 -10.16 -17.11
CA PRO A 300 0.49 -9.04 -16.87
C PRO A 300 -0.84 -9.50 -16.29
N LEU A 301 -1.33 -8.76 -15.29
CA LEU A 301 -2.64 -9.01 -14.69
C LEU A 301 -3.77 -8.47 -15.59
N PRO A 302 -5.03 -8.91 -15.41
CA PRO A 302 -6.14 -8.57 -16.31
C PRO A 302 -6.41 -7.08 -16.52
N HIS A 303 -5.96 -6.21 -15.61
CA HIS A 303 -6.11 -4.75 -15.71
C HIS A 303 -5.00 -4.07 -16.52
N ALA A 304 -3.98 -4.81 -16.97
CA ALA A 304 -2.80 -4.26 -17.64
C ALA A 304 -2.41 -5.08 -18.88
N ALA A 305 -1.89 -4.38 -19.87
CA ALA A 305 -1.12 -4.95 -20.96
C ALA A 305 0.31 -4.41 -20.89
N LEU A 306 1.29 -5.23 -21.33
CA LEU A 306 2.69 -4.88 -21.30
C LEU A 306 3.32 -5.14 -22.66
N ARG A 307 4.19 -4.24 -23.10
CA ARG A 307 5.09 -4.45 -24.24
C ARG A 307 6.50 -3.98 -23.90
N ILE A 308 7.46 -4.46 -24.65
CA ILE A 308 8.84 -3.97 -24.60
C ILE A 308 9.05 -3.16 -25.89
N ALA A 309 9.46 -1.91 -25.76
CA ALA A 309 9.81 -1.06 -26.87
C ALA A 309 11.14 -1.47 -27.50
N ASP A 310 11.46 -0.95 -28.70
CA ASP A 310 12.66 -1.31 -29.44
C ASP A 310 13.97 -0.96 -28.72
N ASP A 311 13.94 0.04 -27.84
CA ASP A 311 15.05 0.45 -26.96
C ASP A 311 15.14 -0.37 -25.65
N GLY A 312 14.22 -1.31 -25.44
CA GLY A 312 14.16 -2.16 -24.26
C GLY A 312 13.32 -1.61 -23.11
N GLU A 313 12.71 -0.41 -23.27
CA GLU A 313 11.83 0.16 -22.26
C GLU A 313 10.58 -0.69 -22.07
N VAL A 314 10.22 -0.94 -20.82
CA VAL A 314 8.94 -1.59 -20.49
C VAL A 314 7.83 -0.56 -20.57
N GLN A 315 6.82 -0.82 -21.39
CA GLN A 315 5.67 0.07 -21.53
C GLN A 315 4.39 -0.65 -21.07
N VAL A 316 3.58 0.06 -20.28
CA VAL A 316 2.36 -0.47 -19.67
C VAL A 316 1.13 0.32 -20.15
N ARG A 317 0.06 -0.41 -20.49
CA ARG A 317 -1.26 0.13 -20.80
C ARG A 317 -2.29 -0.45 -19.84
N GLY A 318 -3.25 0.36 -19.40
CA GLY A 318 -4.35 -0.08 -18.55
C GLY A 318 -4.51 0.80 -17.32
N ALA A 319 -4.53 0.22 -16.13
CA ALA A 319 -4.60 1.00 -14.90
C ALA A 319 -3.30 1.76 -14.67
N HIS A 320 -3.35 3.07 -14.81
CA HIS A 320 -2.22 3.97 -14.59
C HIS A 320 -2.64 5.24 -13.85
N MET A 321 -1.67 6.04 -13.45
CA MET A 321 -1.87 7.35 -12.83
C MET A 321 -2.66 8.30 -13.73
N LEU A 322 -3.16 9.37 -13.13
CA LEU A 322 -3.76 10.50 -13.85
C LEU A 322 -2.70 11.54 -14.23
N GLY A 323 -1.53 11.47 -13.65
CA GLY A 323 -0.39 12.34 -13.82
C GLY A 323 0.37 12.56 -12.51
N TYR A 324 1.49 13.25 -12.60
CA TYR A 324 2.19 13.73 -11.41
C TYR A 324 1.61 15.06 -10.93
N LEU A 325 1.65 15.24 -9.61
CA LEU A 325 1.22 16.49 -9.00
C LEU A 325 2.10 17.66 -9.46
N GLY A 326 1.45 18.68 -10.05
CA GLY A 326 2.15 19.90 -10.50
C GLY A 326 2.93 19.77 -11.81
N GLU A 327 2.84 18.63 -12.50
CA GLU A 327 3.46 18.42 -13.81
C GLU A 327 2.43 18.51 -14.96
N ALA A 328 2.92 18.43 -16.20
CA ALA A 328 2.10 18.41 -17.41
C ALA A 328 1.09 17.24 -17.41
N PRO A 329 -0.03 17.33 -18.11
CA PRO A 329 -1.01 16.25 -18.21
C PRO A 329 -0.37 14.94 -18.66
N LEU A 330 -0.86 13.82 -18.12
CA LEU A 330 -0.36 12.49 -18.48
C LEU A 330 -0.46 12.19 -19.97
N ALA A 331 -1.49 12.74 -20.65
CA ALA A 331 -1.66 12.56 -22.09
C ALA A 331 -0.42 12.95 -22.92
N ASP A 332 0.36 13.93 -22.42
CA ASP A 332 1.60 14.38 -23.06
C ASP A 332 2.80 13.45 -22.78
N GLN A 333 2.65 12.51 -21.83
CA GLN A 333 3.67 11.56 -21.40
C GLN A 333 3.44 10.14 -21.95
N LEU A 334 2.25 9.90 -22.55
CA LEU A 334 1.89 8.60 -23.07
C LEU A 334 2.45 8.39 -24.49
N VAL A 335 3.11 7.25 -24.69
CA VAL A 335 3.57 6.80 -26.02
C VAL A 335 2.37 6.27 -26.81
N ALA A 336 2.15 6.78 -28.02
CA ALA A 336 1.01 6.47 -28.88
C ALA A 336 -0.36 6.66 -28.17
N GLY A 337 -0.43 7.62 -27.23
CA GLY A 337 -1.65 7.99 -26.51
C GLY A 337 -2.19 6.97 -25.49
N GLU A 338 -1.55 5.83 -25.31
CA GLU A 338 -2.05 4.75 -24.45
C GLU A 338 -1.00 4.09 -23.53
N TRP A 339 0.28 4.17 -23.86
CA TRP A 339 1.34 3.42 -23.21
C TRP A 339 2.17 4.34 -22.32
N LEU A 340 2.28 3.97 -21.05
CA LEU A 340 3.17 4.63 -20.09
C LEU A 340 4.53 3.93 -20.13
N GLY A 341 5.61 4.68 -20.39
CA GLY A 341 6.99 4.23 -20.22
C GLY A 341 7.33 4.09 -18.73
N THR A 342 8.14 3.07 -18.38
CA THR A 342 8.44 2.74 -16.97
C THR A 342 9.92 2.58 -16.70
#